data_a24eb29991b4d94e910e9d2bda2fea5e
#
_entry.id   a24eb29991b4d94e910e9d2bda2fea5e
#
_cell.length_a   1.000
_cell.length_b   1.000
_cell.length_c   1.000
_cell.angle_alpha   90.00
_cell.angle_beta   90.00
_cell.angle_gamma   90.00
#
_symmetry.space_group_name_H-M   'P 1'
#
loop_
_entity.id
_entity.type
_entity.pdbx_description
1 polymer ?
#
loop_
_entity_poly.entity_id
_entity_poly.type
_entity_poly.pdbx_seq_one_letter_code
_entity_poly.pdbx_strand_id
1 'polypeptide(L)'
;MPASLSPGSGPSADPTRRGGVGCLVASLVVGGLFAVATYAGVQWFRDGMDLGGEVCRATANGSTVSFSPEQMDNAATIVGIGMGRGLPARAGTIAIATAIQESKLRNIDYGDRDSLGLFQQRPSQGWGTPEQILDPHYSTNAFFDALVRIDGYEDMVITEVAQEVQRSAFPDAYADHETEGRVLDSTLAGHTQASMVCRLDAPVTHTEVEELVADLETHLRVSGSPSEDGRSFVVEAPSEQVAWSVGQYLVAKADRHAITGVQVGELAWTRSDDGDALQWGSADSDGTPTRVVATLTPTEP
;
A
#
# COMPACT_ATOMS: atom_id res chain seq x y z
N MET A 1 37.73 81.57 -56.86
CA MET A 1 36.83 80.70 -57.62
C MET A 1 36.32 79.65 -56.67
N PRO A 2 35.02 79.47 -56.48
CA PRO A 2 34.48 78.87 -55.28
C PRO A 2 34.26 77.36 -55.45
N ALA A 3 34.53 76.62 -54.38
CA ALA A 3 34.26 75.21 -54.24
C ALA A 3 32.80 75.00 -53.71
N SER A 4 32.09 74.13 -54.35
CA SER A 4 30.74 73.69 -54.02
C SER A 4 30.75 72.68 -52.87
N LEU A 5 29.97 72.92 -51.81
CA LEU A 5 29.74 71.97 -50.72
C LEU A 5 28.40 71.21 -50.99
N SER A 6 28.47 69.91 -51.08
CA SER A 6 27.29 69.03 -51.02
C SER A 6 26.94 68.63 -49.60
N PRO A 7 25.66 68.48 -49.17
CA PRO A 7 25.27 68.12 -47.84
C PRO A 7 25.24 66.59 -47.65
N GLY A 8 25.76 66.18 -46.51
CA GLY A 8 25.81 64.78 -46.10
C GLY A 8 24.43 64.26 -45.68
N SER A 9 24.10 63.07 -46.15
CA SER A 9 22.96 62.28 -45.72
C SER A 9 23.23 61.57 -44.38
N GLY A 10 22.39 61.83 -43.40
CA GLY A 10 22.44 61.13 -42.12
C GLY A 10 21.91 59.71 -42.19
N PRO A 11 22.30 58.82 -41.26
CA PRO A 11 21.89 57.45 -41.29
C PRO A 11 20.44 57.27 -40.83
N SER A 12 19.65 56.54 -41.62
CA SER A 12 18.31 56.10 -41.29
C SER A 12 18.35 55.03 -40.18
N ALA A 13 17.63 55.26 -39.12
CA ALA A 13 17.42 54.25 -38.04
C ALA A 13 16.46 53.17 -38.54
N ASP A 14 16.93 51.94 -38.46
CA ASP A 14 16.15 50.71 -38.72
C ASP A 14 15.29 50.33 -37.47
N PRO A 15 13.95 50.22 -37.55
CA PRO A 15 13.08 49.93 -36.40
C PRO A 15 12.81 48.43 -36.14
N THR A 16 13.60 47.48 -36.66
CA THR A 16 13.20 46.07 -36.65
C THR A 16 14.00 45.17 -35.69
N ARG A 17 14.30 45.59 -34.47
CA ARG A 17 15.01 44.70 -33.49
C ARG A 17 14.48 44.76 -32.08
N ARG A 18 13.15 44.65 -31.87
CA ARG A 18 12.54 44.52 -30.52
C ARG A 18 11.41 43.50 -30.39
N GLY A 19 11.38 42.43 -31.20
CA GLY A 19 10.30 41.42 -31.16
C GLY A 19 10.68 40.02 -30.72
N GLY A 20 11.97 39.69 -30.57
CA GLY A 20 12.39 38.27 -30.46
C GLY A 20 12.36 37.66 -29.06
N VAL A 21 12.59 38.43 -28.00
CA VAL A 21 12.72 37.88 -26.65
C VAL A 21 11.36 37.69 -25.96
N GLY A 22 10.41 38.57 -26.24
CA GLY A 22 9.04 38.48 -25.66
C GLY A 22 8.26 37.25 -26.15
N CYS A 23 8.40 36.87 -27.42
CA CYS A 23 7.72 35.70 -27.99
C CYS A 23 8.29 34.38 -27.46
N LEU A 24 9.58 34.28 -27.21
CA LEU A 24 10.20 33.06 -26.66
C LEU A 24 9.82 32.83 -25.18
N VAL A 25 9.79 33.90 -24.38
CA VAL A 25 9.36 33.81 -22.97
C VAL A 25 7.88 33.47 -22.88
N ALA A 26 7.02 34.10 -23.71
CA ALA A 26 5.60 33.77 -23.75
C ALA A 26 5.33 32.32 -24.18
N SER A 27 6.08 31.80 -25.14
CA SER A 27 5.96 30.40 -25.60
C SER A 27 6.40 29.39 -24.53
N LEU A 28 7.43 29.70 -23.74
CA LEU A 28 7.87 28.84 -22.64
C LEU A 28 6.89 28.85 -21.46
N VAL A 29 6.29 30.00 -21.14
CA VAL A 29 5.29 30.12 -20.08
C VAL A 29 3.99 29.40 -20.48
N VAL A 30 3.52 29.57 -21.72
CA VAL A 30 2.33 28.88 -22.23
C VAL A 30 2.57 27.36 -22.32
N GLY A 31 3.74 26.92 -22.77
CA GLY A 31 4.14 25.51 -22.80
C GLY A 31 4.20 24.90 -21.40
N GLY A 32 4.75 25.61 -20.41
CA GLY A 32 4.81 25.19 -19.01
C GLY A 32 3.42 25.09 -18.38
N LEU A 33 2.55 26.06 -18.62
CA LEU A 33 1.16 26.02 -18.12
C LEU A 33 0.35 24.89 -18.77
N PHE A 34 0.58 24.62 -20.06
CA PHE A 34 -0.06 23.49 -20.76
C PHE A 34 0.43 22.14 -20.22
N ALA A 35 1.72 22.00 -19.94
CA ALA A 35 2.28 20.78 -19.35
C ALA A 35 1.77 20.55 -17.90
N VAL A 36 1.65 21.59 -17.10
CA VAL A 36 1.07 21.52 -15.75
C VAL A 36 -0.42 21.19 -15.82
N ALA A 37 -1.18 21.84 -16.73
CA ALA A 37 -2.60 21.56 -16.89
C ALA A 37 -2.87 20.14 -17.43
N THR A 38 -2.05 19.64 -18.36
CA THR A 38 -2.15 18.25 -18.84
C THR A 38 -1.74 17.24 -17.75
N TYR A 39 -0.71 17.53 -16.97
CA TYR A 39 -0.31 16.69 -15.84
C TYR A 39 -1.40 16.66 -14.75
N ALA A 40 -1.91 17.81 -14.34
CA ALA A 40 -3.02 17.92 -13.39
C ALA A 40 -4.32 17.28 -13.93
N GLY A 41 -4.61 17.44 -15.23
CA GLY A 41 -5.75 16.79 -15.88
C GLY A 41 -5.60 15.27 -15.95
N VAL A 42 -4.40 14.75 -16.20
CA VAL A 42 -4.12 13.31 -16.18
C VAL A 42 -4.20 12.75 -14.76
N GLN A 43 -3.70 13.48 -13.76
CA GLN A 43 -3.85 13.08 -12.35
C GLN A 43 -5.33 13.10 -11.94
N TRP A 44 -6.04 14.19 -12.20
CA TRP A 44 -7.48 14.29 -11.90
C TRP A 44 -8.32 13.24 -12.65
N PHE A 45 -7.93 12.90 -13.89
CA PHE A 45 -8.56 11.84 -14.68
C PHE A 45 -8.24 10.44 -14.13
N ARG A 46 -7.04 10.22 -13.62
CA ARG A 46 -6.66 8.96 -12.94
C ARG A 46 -7.31 8.81 -11.59
N ASP A 47 -7.45 9.93 -10.84
CA ASP A 47 -8.07 9.94 -9.51
C ASP A 47 -9.60 10.02 -9.58
N GLY A 48 -10.17 10.52 -10.68
CA GLY A 48 -11.61 10.72 -10.88
C GLY A 48 -12.31 9.71 -11.78
N MET A 49 -11.58 8.90 -12.54
CA MET A 49 -12.12 7.71 -13.18
C MET A 49 -11.74 6.48 -12.38
N ASP A 50 -12.58 6.15 -11.44
CA ASP A 50 -12.66 4.83 -10.85
C ASP A 50 -13.17 3.88 -11.95
N LEU A 51 -12.24 3.29 -12.71
CA LEU A 51 -12.54 2.42 -13.85
C LEU A 51 -13.11 1.06 -13.44
N GLY A 52 -13.72 0.97 -12.25
CA GLY A 52 -14.51 -0.18 -11.85
C GLY A 52 -13.74 -1.48 -11.62
N GLY A 53 -12.41 -1.42 -11.41
CA GLY A 53 -11.61 -2.58 -11.06
C GLY A 53 -11.54 -2.82 -9.55
N GLU A 54 -11.12 -4.03 -9.17
CA GLU A 54 -10.87 -4.37 -7.77
C GLU A 54 -9.76 -3.47 -7.18
N VAL A 55 -10.01 -2.93 -6.00
CA VAL A 55 -9.08 -2.04 -5.30
C VAL A 55 -9.30 -2.12 -3.80
N CYS A 56 -8.21 -2.11 -3.04
CA CYS A 56 -8.23 -1.93 -1.60
C CYS A 56 -7.65 -0.56 -1.23
N ARG A 57 -8.23 0.08 -0.21
CA ARG A 57 -7.80 1.39 0.30
C ARG A 57 -7.56 1.32 1.80
N ALA A 58 -6.49 1.96 2.23
CA ALA A 58 -6.20 2.19 3.64
C ALA A 58 -6.07 3.68 3.91
N THR A 59 -6.68 4.15 5.00
CA THR A 59 -6.66 5.58 5.36
C THR A 59 -6.23 5.75 6.81
N ALA A 60 -5.12 6.44 7.03
CA ALA A 60 -4.65 6.79 8.37
C ALA A 60 -3.89 8.12 8.34
N ASN A 61 -3.91 8.85 9.45
CA ASN A 61 -3.16 10.10 9.62
C ASN A 61 -3.41 11.16 8.52
N GLY A 62 -4.64 11.18 7.96
CA GLY A 62 -5.02 12.11 6.89
C GLY A 62 -4.51 11.75 5.50
N SER A 63 -3.89 10.59 5.34
CA SER A 63 -3.40 10.06 4.06
C SER A 63 -4.18 8.80 3.67
N THR A 64 -4.45 8.65 2.37
CA THR A 64 -5.09 7.46 1.80
C THR A 64 -4.15 6.83 0.77
N VAL A 65 -4.00 5.52 0.84
CA VAL A 65 -3.22 4.72 -0.12
C VAL A 65 -4.12 3.66 -0.74
N SER A 66 -3.85 3.30 -1.99
CA SER A 66 -4.63 2.33 -2.76
C SER A 66 -3.70 1.30 -3.38
N PHE A 67 -4.08 0.03 -3.26
CA PHE A 67 -3.34 -1.12 -3.77
C PHE A 67 -4.30 -2.15 -4.38
N SER A 68 -3.78 -3.06 -5.18
CA SER A 68 -4.56 -4.22 -5.63
C SER A 68 -4.86 -5.17 -4.46
N PRO A 69 -5.86 -6.07 -4.57
CA PRO A 69 -6.13 -7.08 -3.54
C PRO A 69 -4.90 -7.92 -3.18
N GLU A 70 -4.13 -8.38 -4.18
CA GLU A 70 -2.87 -9.13 -3.98
C GLU A 70 -1.85 -8.34 -3.13
N GLN A 71 -1.65 -7.07 -3.44
CA GLN A 71 -0.71 -6.24 -2.70
C GLN A 71 -1.18 -5.99 -1.26
N MET A 72 -2.47 -5.83 -1.07
CA MET A 72 -3.05 -5.62 0.25
C MET A 72 -3.03 -6.90 1.11
N ASP A 73 -3.23 -8.08 0.50
CA ASP A 73 -3.04 -9.38 1.14
C ASP A 73 -1.60 -9.54 1.65
N ASN A 74 -0.62 -9.21 0.82
CA ASN A 74 0.79 -9.24 1.21
C ASN A 74 1.12 -8.23 2.32
N ALA A 75 0.55 -7.02 2.27
CA ALA A 75 0.71 -6.03 3.34
C ALA A 75 0.12 -6.54 4.67
N ALA A 76 -1.07 -7.17 4.62
CA ALA A 76 -1.70 -7.77 5.79
C ALA A 76 -0.85 -8.90 6.38
N THR A 77 -0.24 -9.74 5.55
CA THR A 77 0.70 -10.77 5.98
C THR A 77 1.90 -10.16 6.71
N ILE A 78 2.54 -9.13 6.14
CA ILE A 78 3.70 -8.47 6.75
C ILE A 78 3.36 -7.88 8.11
N VAL A 79 2.30 -7.05 8.18
CA VAL A 79 1.92 -6.38 9.43
C VAL A 79 1.43 -7.40 10.46
N GLY A 80 0.61 -8.38 10.04
CA GLY A 80 0.10 -9.44 10.91
C GLY A 80 1.22 -10.22 11.60
N ILE A 81 2.25 -10.62 10.87
CA ILE A 81 3.43 -11.31 11.43
C ILE A 81 4.17 -10.40 12.42
N GLY A 82 4.36 -9.12 12.10
CA GLY A 82 4.97 -8.14 13.00
C GLY A 82 4.22 -8.05 14.33
N MET A 83 2.89 -7.94 14.27
CA MET A 83 2.01 -7.93 15.45
C MET A 83 2.06 -9.24 16.23
N GLY A 84 1.93 -10.39 15.57
CA GLY A 84 2.00 -11.70 16.20
C GLY A 84 3.33 -11.97 16.91
N ARG A 85 4.41 -11.31 16.47
CA ARG A 85 5.73 -11.32 17.12
C ARG A 85 5.86 -10.27 18.23
N GLY A 86 4.87 -9.41 18.43
CA GLY A 86 4.91 -8.31 19.40
C GLY A 86 5.92 -7.22 19.04
N LEU A 87 6.22 -7.03 17.74
CA LEU A 87 7.12 -5.98 17.27
C LEU A 87 6.42 -4.61 17.31
N PRO A 88 7.17 -3.53 17.52
CA PRO A 88 6.59 -2.18 17.49
C PRO A 88 6.15 -1.79 16.07
N ALA A 89 5.19 -0.86 15.97
CA ALA A 89 4.64 -0.35 14.70
C ALA A 89 5.74 0.13 13.71
N ARG A 90 6.86 0.61 14.23
CA ARG A 90 8.02 0.99 13.40
C ARG A 90 8.54 -0.18 12.56
N ALA A 91 8.54 -1.40 13.08
CA ALA A 91 8.98 -2.59 12.34
C ALA A 91 8.09 -2.87 11.12
N GLY A 92 6.76 -2.80 11.29
CA GLY A 92 5.80 -2.94 10.19
C GLY A 92 5.96 -1.85 9.15
N THR A 93 6.10 -0.59 9.57
CA THR A 93 6.39 0.54 8.67
C THR A 93 7.63 0.30 7.80
N ILE A 94 8.75 -0.14 8.42
CA ILE A 94 10.00 -0.41 7.70
C ILE A 94 9.83 -1.58 6.72
N ALA A 95 9.20 -2.67 7.15
CA ALA A 95 8.99 -3.85 6.31
C ALA A 95 8.10 -3.54 5.10
N ILE A 96 7.00 -2.82 5.29
CA ILE A 96 6.10 -2.40 4.19
C ILE A 96 6.84 -1.48 3.21
N ALA A 97 7.51 -0.43 3.69
CA ALA A 97 8.25 0.48 2.81
C ALA A 97 9.33 -0.25 2.02
N THR A 98 10.01 -1.22 2.65
CA THR A 98 10.98 -2.07 1.97
C THR A 98 10.31 -2.93 0.90
N ALA A 99 9.22 -3.63 1.21
CA ALA A 99 8.53 -4.48 0.24
C ALA A 99 7.92 -3.68 -0.92
N ILE A 100 7.43 -2.44 -0.67
CA ILE A 100 6.98 -1.56 -1.76
C ILE A 100 8.15 -1.22 -2.69
N GLN A 101 9.30 -0.86 -2.15
CA GLN A 101 10.47 -0.51 -2.96
C GLN A 101 10.99 -1.72 -3.75
N GLU A 102 11.10 -2.88 -3.13
CA GLU A 102 11.73 -4.06 -3.71
C GLU A 102 10.85 -4.76 -4.77
N SER A 103 9.53 -4.87 -4.52
CA SER A 103 8.64 -5.67 -5.36
C SER A 103 7.28 -5.02 -5.65
N LYS A 104 7.03 -3.79 -5.16
CA LYS A 104 5.71 -3.17 -5.14
C LYS A 104 4.68 -4.00 -4.36
N LEU A 105 5.09 -4.61 -3.25
CA LEU A 105 4.27 -5.54 -2.45
C LEU A 105 3.79 -6.77 -3.24
N ARG A 106 4.53 -7.24 -4.23
CA ARG A 106 4.21 -8.44 -5.01
C ARG A 106 5.19 -9.55 -4.73
N ASN A 107 4.68 -10.76 -4.58
CA ASN A 107 5.52 -11.93 -4.36
C ASN A 107 6.01 -12.49 -5.71
N ILE A 108 7.05 -11.86 -6.28
CA ILE A 108 7.55 -12.15 -7.63
C ILE A 108 8.67 -13.18 -7.63
N ASP A 109 8.68 -14.06 -8.63
CA ASP A 109 9.64 -15.16 -8.82
C ASP A 109 10.85 -14.79 -9.68
N TYR A 110 11.07 -13.49 -9.88
CA TYR A 110 12.18 -12.92 -10.65
C TYR A 110 12.70 -11.64 -9.98
N GLY A 111 13.95 -11.25 -10.31
CA GLY A 111 14.56 -10.02 -9.82
C GLY A 111 15.98 -9.84 -10.35
N ASP A 112 16.75 -8.90 -9.77
CA ASP A 112 18.16 -8.76 -10.08
C ASP A 112 18.93 -9.99 -9.60
N ARG A 113 19.70 -10.60 -10.49
CA ARG A 113 20.47 -11.84 -10.23
C ARG A 113 19.55 -12.99 -9.80
N ASP A 114 19.64 -13.38 -8.53
CA ASP A 114 18.84 -14.45 -7.90
C ASP A 114 17.86 -13.93 -6.83
N SER A 115 17.46 -12.65 -6.93
CA SER A 115 16.51 -12.02 -6.02
C SER A 115 15.08 -12.51 -6.26
N LEU A 116 14.33 -12.81 -5.19
CA LEU A 116 12.99 -13.38 -5.22
C LEU A 116 12.10 -12.76 -4.13
N GLY A 117 10.79 -12.88 -4.33
CA GLY A 117 9.77 -12.63 -3.34
C GLY A 117 9.52 -11.17 -3.01
N LEU A 118 8.76 -10.96 -1.94
CA LEU A 118 8.32 -9.63 -1.45
C LEU A 118 9.48 -8.67 -1.18
N PHE A 119 10.57 -9.18 -0.63
CA PHE A 119 11.72 -8.40 -0.19
C PHE A 119 12.92 -8.52 -1.12
N GLN A 120 12.78 -9.14 -2.29
CA GLN A 120 13.89 -9.41 -3.22
C GLN A 120 15.11 -10.02 -2.53
N GLN A 121 14.85 -10.97 -1.64
CA GLN A 121 15.85 -11.72 -0.91
C GLN A 121 16.59 -12.68 -1.84
N ARG A 122 17.86 -12.95 -1.55
CA ARG A 122 18.73 -13.72 -2.44
C ARG A 122 19.18 -15.04 -1.79
N PRO A 123 18.88 -16.21 -2.42
CA PRO A 123 19.39 -17.49 -1.97
C PRO A 123 20.92 -17.51 -1.81
N SER A 124 21.64 -16.92 -2.77
CA SER A 124 23.11 -16.82 -2.74
C SER A 124 23.67 -16.01 -1.56
N GLN A 125 22.81 -15.21 -0.89
CA GLN A 125 23.18 -14.41 0.29
C GLN A 125 22.71 -15.02 1.62
N GLY A 126 22.15 -16.24 1.56
CA GLY A 126 21.77 -16.99 2.76
C GLY A 126 20.39 -16.63 3.33
N TRP A 127 19.52 -16.02 2.54
CA TRP A 127 18.15 -15.69 2.97
C TRP A 127 17.22 -16.91 3.02
N GLY A 128 17.56 -18.01 2.38
CA GLY A 128 16.78 -19.24 2.33
C GLY A 128 16.87 -19.90 0.95
N THR A 129 16.13 -20.99 0.76
CA THR A 129 15.95 -21.59 -0.57
C THR A 129 14.97 -20.73 -1.40
N PRO A 130 14.94 -20.87 -2.74
CA PRO A 130 13.95 -20.18 -3.56
C PRO A 130 12.52 -20.41 -3.10
N GLU A 131 12.15 -21.63 -2.73
CA GLU A 131 10.81 -21.99 -2.26
C GLU A 131 10.48 -21.31 -0.93
N GLN A 132 11.45 -21.21 -0.01
CA GLN A 132 11.28 -20.51 1.26
C GLN A 132 11.12 -19.01 1.05
N ILE A 133 11.91 -18.38 0.18
CA ILE A 133 11.84 -16.94 -0.08
C ILE A 133 10.52 -16.57 -0.77
N LEU A 134 9.98 -17.45 -1.61
CA LEU A 134 8.69 -17.28 -2.26
C LEU A 134 7.50 -17.58 -1.34
N ASP A 135 7.71 -18.07 -0.15
CA ASP A 135 6.71 -18.12 0.91
C ASP A 135 6.67 -16.77 1.65
N PRO A 136 5.59 -15.97 1.55
CA PRO A 136 5.47 -14.67 2.22
C PRO A 136 5.60 -14.75 3.73
N HIS A 137 5.17 -15.84 4.36
CA HIS A 137 5.33 -16.04 5.79
C HIS A 137 6.80 -16.23 6.17
N TYR A 138 7.53 -17.09 5.45
CA TYR A 138 8.96 -17.31 5.70
C TYR A 138 9.77 -16.03 5.44
N SER A 139 9.63 -15.43 4.26
CA SER A 139 10.42 -14.27 3.85
C SER A 139 10.21 -13.06 4.76
N THR A 140 8.98 -12.85 5.26
CA THR A 140 8.68 -11.80 6.24
C THR A 140 9.32 -12.09 7.59
N ASN A 141 9.26 -13.32 8.08
CA ASN A 141 9.96 -13.69 9.33
C ASN A 141 11.47 -13.52 9.20
N ALA A 142 12.08 -13.93 8.08
CA ALA A 142 13.51 -13.75 7.82
C ALA A 142 13.89 -12.25 7.79
N PHE A 143 13.04 -11.40 7.20
CA PHE A 143 13.22 -9.94 7.23
C PHE A 143 13.20 -9.40 8.67
N PHE A 144 12.20 -9.74 9.46
CA PHE A 144 12.11 -9.30 10.85
C PHE A 144 13.25 -9.85 11.71
N ASP A 145 13.70 -11.09 11.46
CA ASP A 145 14.88 -11.65 12.15
C ASP A 145 16.17 -10.87 11.86
N ALA A 146 16.32 -10.33 10.66
CA ALA A 146 17.42 -9.43 10.34
C ALA A 146 17.24 -8.04 10.97
N LEU A 147 16.03 -7.48 10.90
CA LEU A 147 15.69 -6.15 11.43
C LEU A 147 15.96 -6.05 12.94
N VAL A 148 15.50 -7.01 13.73
CA VAL A 148 15.63 -6.97 15.20
C VAL A 148 17.07 -7.15 15.71
N ARG A 149 18.03 -7.47 14.84
CA ARG A 149 19.45 -7.52 15.16
C ARG A 149 20.14 -6.17 15.04
N ILE A 150 19.47 -5.18 14.46
CA ILE A 150 19.99 -3.82 14.31
C ILE A 150 19.64 -3.05 15.57
N ASP A 151 20.63 -2.73 16.38
CA ASP A 151 20.43 -1.99 17.62
C ASP A 151 19.87 -0.60 17.33
N GLY A 152 18.73 -0.26 17.96
CA GLY A 152 18.11 1.06 17.84
C GLY A 152 17.37 1.31 16.50
N TYR A 153 17.04 0.28 15.74
CA TYR A 153 16.33 0.42 14.45
C TYR A 153 15.05 1.25 14.53
N GLU A 154 14.42 1.29 15.70
CA GLU A 154 13.17 2.03 15.93
C GLU A 154 13.32 3.53 15.74
N ASP A 155 14.49 4.07 16.10
CA ASP A 155 14.84 5.50 16.04
C ASP A 155 15.64 5.88 14.77
N MET A 156 16.08 4.90 13.99
CA MET A 156 16.85 5.16 12.76
C MET A 156 15.97 5.72 11.64
N VAL A 157 16.60 6.46 10.74
CA VAL A 157 15.98 6.88 9.48
C VAL A 157 15.66 5.64 8.64
N ILE A 158 14.47 5.62 8.02
CA ILE A 158 13.99 4.42 7.32
C ILE A 158 14.94 3.92 6.23
N THR A 159 15.59 4.85 5.52
CA THR A 159 16.58 4.54 4.50
C THR A 159 17.81 3.82 5.07
N GLU A 160 18.28 4.23 6.22
CA GLU A 160 19.45 3.65 6.87
C GLU A 160 19.15 2.22 7.33
N VAL A 161 18.03 2.02 8.03
CA VAL A 161 17.68 0.68 8.54
C VAL A 161 17.34 -0.28 7.42
N ALA A 162 16.57 0.15 6.40
CA ALA A 162 16.26 -0.70 5.24
C ALA A 162 17.53 -1.08 4.47
N GLN A 163 18.46 -0.14 4.31
CA GLN A 163 19.77 -0.38 3.71
C GLN A 163 20.59 -1.41 4.51
N GLU A 164 20.59 -1.32 5.84
CA GLU A 164 21.35 -2.24 6.68
C GLU A 164 20.79 -3.66 6.60
N VAL A 165 19.46 -3.82 6.59
CA VAL A 165 18.80 -5.11 6.39
C VAL A 165 19.08 -5.68 5.00
N GLN A 166 18.83 -4.89 3.94
CA GLN A 166 18.82 -5.36 2.55
C GLN A 166 20.20 -5.31 1.87
N ARG A 167 21.14 -4.49 2.38
CA ARG A 167 22.43 -4.22 1.75
C ARG A 167 22.29 -3.76 0.29
N SER A 168 21.26 -2.92 0.04
CA SER A 168 20.88 -2.42 -1.28
C SER A 168 21.91 -1.42 -1.83
N ALA A 169 21.92 -1.25 -3.16
CA ALA A 169 22.75 -0.24 -3.83
C ALA A 169 22.08 1.16 -3.88
N PHE A 170 20.79 1.29 -3.54
CA PHE A 170 19.99 2.52 -3.66
C PHE A 170 19.26 2.86 -2.36
N PRO A 171 19.97 3.36 -1.34
CA PRO A 171 19.39 3.58 0.00
C PRO A 171 18.27 4.62 0.03
N ASP A 172 18.36 5.71 -0.73
CA ASP A 172 17.42 6.84 -0.65
C ASP A 172 16.00 6.52 -1.11
N ALA A 173 15.81 5.47 -1.92
CA ALA A 173 14.53 5.11 -2.50
C ALA A 173 13.48 4.61 -1.48
N TYR A 174 13.89 4.16 -0.30
CA TYR A 174 12.96 3.67 0.73
C TYR A 174 12.20 4.80 1.43
N ALA A 175 12.75 6.03 1.47
CA ALA A 175 12.10 7.18 2.09
C ALA A 175 10.79 7.57 1.40
N ASP A 176 10.71 7.37 0.09
CA ASP A 176 9.53 7.71 -0.71
C ASP A 176 8.30 6.86 -0.31
N HIS A 177 8.52 5.73 0.36
CA HIS A 177 7.48 4.78 0.78
C HIS A 177 7.20 4.77 2.29
N GLU A 178 7.79 5.68 3.06
CA GLU A 178 7.55 5.74 4.51
C GLU A 178 6.10 6.11 4.84
N THR A 179 5.47 6.99 4.05
CA THR A 179 4.08 7.37 4.25
C THR A 179 3.13 6.19 4.03
N GLU A 180 3.30 5.44 2.93
CA GLU A 180 2.53 4.24 2.65
C GLU A 180 2.73 3.19 3.75
N GLY A 181 3.97 2.98 4.18
CA GLY A 181 4.29 2.07 5.28
C GLY A 181 3.57 2.43 6.57
N ARG A 182 3.57 3.72 6.96
CA ARG A 182 2.86 4.20 8.17
C ARG A 182 1.34 4.05 8.07
N VAL A 183 0.76 4.34 6.91
CA VAL A 183 -0.69 4.21 6.69
C VAL A 183 -1.11 2.75 6.79
N LEU A 184 -0.43 1.84 6.07
CA LEU A 184 -0.74 0.41 6.08
C LEU A 184 -0.53 -0.21 7.46
N ASP A 185 0.59 0.11 8.12
CA ASP A 185 0.85 -0.41 9.47
C ASP A 185 -0.19 0.09 10.48
N SER A 186 -0.46 1.41 10.52
CA SER A 186 -1.46 1.99 11.44
C SER A 186 -2.86 1.39 11.26
N THR A 187 -3.23 1.12 10.01
CA THR A 187 -4.51 0.50 9.67
C THR A 187 -4.53 -0.97 10.07
N LEU A 188 -3.62 -1.77 9.54
CA LEU A 188 -3.61 -3.23 9.72
C LEU A 188 -3.26 -3.66 11.15
N ALA A 189 -2.51 -2.84 11.90
CA ALA A 189 -2.27 -3.05 13.32
C ALA A 189 -3.42 -2.59 14.24
N GLY A 190 -4.54 -2.10 13.68
CA GLY A 190 -5.72 -1.72 14.43
C GLY A 190 -5.59 -0.39 15.20
N HIS A 191 -4.55 0.42 14.92
CA HIS A 191 -4.42 1.74 15.53
C HIS A 191 -5.40 2.76 14.94
N THR A 192 -5.79 2.60 13.68
CA THR A 192 -6.84 3.38 13.03
C THR A 192 -8.01 2.45 12.70
N GLN A 193 -9.17 2.72 13.29
CA GLN A 193 -10.36 1.89 13.15
C GLN A 193 -11.09 2.15 11.84
N ALA A 194 -11.83 1.16 11.30
CA ALA A 194 -12.69 1.26 10.12
C ALA A 194 -12.00 1.94 8.91
N SER A 195 -10.72 1.67 8.73
CA SER A 195 -9.84 2.40 7.81
C SER A 195 -9.30 1.57 6.64
N MET A 196 -9.52 0.25 6.66
CA MET A 196 -9.28 -0.67 5.56
C MET A 196 -10.59 -1.04 4.89
N VAL A 197 -10.66 -0.84 3.57
CA VAL A 197 -11.82 -1.19 2.74
C VAL A 197 -11.35 -1.73 1.40
N CYS A 198 -12.10 -2.68 0.84
CA CYS A 198 -11.82 -3.23 -0.49
C CYS A 198 -13.11 -3.23 -1.32
N ARG A 199 -13.04 -2.80 -2.57
CA ARG A 199 -14.03 -3.07 -3.59
C ARG A 199 -13.57 -4.28 -4.37
N LEU A 200 -14.38 -5.34 -4.36
CA LEU A 200 -14.05 -6.66 -4.90
C LEU A 200 -15.25 -7.23 -5.65
N ASP A 201 -14.98 -7.92 -6.75
CA ASP A 201 -15.99 -8.70 -7.44
C ASP A 201 -16.54 -9.82 -6.55
N ALA A 202 -17.67 -10.41 -6.92
CA ALA A 202 -18.21 -11.57 -6.22
C ALA A 202 -17.18 -12.72 -6.18
N PRO A 203 -17.04 -13.43 -5.05
CA PRO A 203 -16.06 -14.49 -4.95
C PRO A 203 -16.39 -15.63 -5.91
N VAL A 204 -15.37 -16.18 -6.56
CA VAL A 204 -15.49 -17.31 -7.50
C VAL A 204 -15.18 -18.66 -6.86
N THR A 205 -14.77 -18.65 -5.59
CA THR A 205 -14.44 -19.82 -4.77
C THR A 205 -15.22 -19.78 -3.46
N HIS A 206 -15.15 -20.85 -2.69
CA HIS A 206 -15.64 -20.89 -1.31
C HIS A 206 -14.49 -20.57 -0.32
N THR A 207 -14.85 -20.29 0.93
CA THR A 207 -13.88 -20.05 2.00
C THR A 207 -13.27 -21.38 2.47
N GLU A 208 -11.97 -21.51 2.36
CA GLU A 208 -11.20 -22.60 2.97
C GLU A 208 -10.91 -22.24 4.43
N VAL A 209 -11.76 -22.75 5.34
CA VAL A 209 -11.72 -22.36 6.78
C VAL A 209 -10.40 -22.74 7.44
N GLU A 210 -9.83 -23.89 7.10
CA GLU A 210 -8.56 -24.37 7.63
C GLU A 210 -7.40 -23.44 7.25
N GLU A 211 -7.39 -22.91 6.01
CA GLU A 211 -6.39 -21.93 5.57
C GLU A 211 -6.56 -20.60 6.30
N LEU A 212 -7.80 -20.13 6.47
CA LEU A 212 -8.10 -18.90 7.22
C LEU A 212 -7.65 -19.02 8.69
N VAL A 213 -7.91 -20.15 9.35
CA VAL A 213 -7.45 -20.44 10.72
C VAL A 213 -5.92 -20.41 10.78
N ALA A 214 -5.27 -21.13 9.87
CA ALA A 214 -3.81 -21.18 9.82
C ALA A 214 -3.18 -19.79 9.64
N ASP A 215 -3.74 -18.96 8.76
CA ASP A 215 -3.26 -17.59 8.54
C ASP A 215 -3.42 -16.73 9.81
N LEU A 216 -4.56 -16.78 10.49
CA LEU A 216 -4.79 -16.01 11.72
C LEU A 216 -3.87 -16.46 12.86
N GLU A 217 -3.68 -17.76 13.03
CA GLU A 217 -2.82 -18.32 14.09
C GLU A 217 -1.33 -18.04 13.83
N THR A 218 -0.89 -18.15 12.58
CA THR A 218 0.53 -17.96 12.24
C THR A 218 0.92 -16.50 12.13
N HIS A 219 0.04 -15.64 11.62
CA HIS A 219 0.35 -14.22 11.41
C HIS A 219 0.03 -13.37 12.64
N LEU A 220 -1.19 -13.45 13.15
CA LEU A 220 -1.68 -12.59 14.24
C LEU A 220 -1.61 -13.24 15.64
N ARG A 221 -1.37 -14.55 15.70
CA ARG A 221 -1.44 -15.37 16.92
C ARG A 221 -2.78 -15.24 17.64
N VAL A 222 -3.85 -15.17 16.87
CA VAL A 222 -5.22 -15.20 17.36
C VAL A 222 -5.93 -16.45 16.85
N SER A 223 -6.83 -16.98 17.67
CA SER A 223 -7.67 -18.12 17.30
C SER A 223 -9.10 -17.66 17.10
N GLY A 224 -9.81 -18.35 16.22
CA GLY A 224 -11.23 -18.17 15.99
C GLY A 224 -11.87 -19.51 15.64
N SER A 225 -13.17 -19.52 15.44
CA SER A 225 -13.91 -20.73 15.10
C SER A 225 -15.05 -20.42 14.12
N PRO A 226 -15.37 -21.35 13.22
CA PRO A 226 -16.56 -21.24 12.40
C PRO A 226 -17.82 -21.37 13.27
N SER A 227 -18.91 -20.71 12.82
CA SER A 227 -20.25 -20.92 13.38
C SER A 227 -20.77 -22.33 13.06
N GLU A 228 -21.78 -22.79 13.80
CA GLU A 228 -22.36 -24.13 13.60
C GLU A 228 -22.93 -24.34 12.20
N ASP A 229 -23.39 -23.28 11.54
CA ASP A 229 -23.93 -23.31 10.17
C ASP A 229 -22.86 -23.15 9.09
N GLY A 230 -21.59 -22.97 9.46
CA GLY A 230 -20.45 -22.78 8.55
C GLY A 230 -20.47 -21.49 7.72
N ARG A 231 -21.38 -20.54 8.06
CA ARG A 231 -21.54 -19.29 7.30
C ARG A 231 -20.75 -18.11 7.85
N SER A 232 -20.24 -18.25 9.07
CA SER A 232 -19.48 -17.20 9.74
C SER A 232 -18.26 -17.78 10.43
N PHE A 233 -17.27 -16.94 10.62
CA PHE A 233 -16.09 -17.21 11.43
C PHE A 233 -15.97 -16.14 12.50
N VAL A 234 -15.82 -16.53 13.76
CA VAL A 234 -15.85 -15.63 14.90
C VAL A 234 -14.51 -15.61 15.62
N VAL A 235 -14.02 -14.42 15.92
CA VAL A 235 -12.84 -14.19 16.77
C VAL A 235 -13.24 -13.33 17.95
N GLU A 236 -12.95 -13.80 19.17
CA GLU A 236 -13.05 -13.01 20.40
C GLU A 236 -11.67 -12.45 20.72
N ALA A 237 -11.44 -11.19 20.37
CA ALA A 237 -10.14 -10.56 20.50
C ALA A 237 -9.86 -10.10 21.94
N PRO A 238 -8.59 -10.08 22.40
CA PRO A 238 -8.24 -9.66 23.77
C PRO A 238 -8.39 -8.16 24.03
N SER A 239 -8.50 -7.35 22.98
CA SER A 239 -8.70 -5.90 23.06
C SER A 239 -9.36 -5.37 21.79
N GLU A 240 -9.93 -4.17 21.88
CA GLU A 240 -10.52 -3.49 20.71
C GLU A 240 -9.50 -3.24 19.60
N GLN A 241 -8.26 -2.88 19.93
CA GLN A 241 -7.20 -2.71 18.93
C GLN A 241 -6.94 -4.03 18.18
N VAL A 242 -6.85 -5.16 18.87
CA VAL A 242 -6.66 -6.47 18.23
C VAL A 242 -7.89 -6.84 17.42
N ALA A 243 -9.11 -6.53 17.87
CA ALA A 243 -10.31 -6.74 17.08
C ALA A 243 -10.27 -5.96 15.75
N TRP A 244 -9.88 -4.70 15.79
CA TRP A 244 -9.72 -3.89 14.58
C TRP A 244 -8.59 -4.40 13.68
N SER A 245 -7.48 -4.86 14.27
CA SER A 245 -6.43 -5.50 13.48
C SER A 245 -6.93 -6.74 12.77
N VAL A 246 -7.62 -7.64 13.48
CA VAL A 246 -8.22 -8.85 12.88
C VAL A 246 -9.24 -8.49 11.81
N GLY A 247 -10.16 -7.55 12.09
CA GLY A 247 -11.20 -7.15 11.15
C GLY A 247 -10.61 -6.56 9.86
N GLN A 248 -9.65 -5.67 9.98
CA GLN A 248 -8.99 -5.05 8.81
C GLN A 248 -8.06 -6.02 8.07
N TYR A 249 -7.43 -6.95 8.77
CA TYR A 249 -6.70 -8.07 8.18
C TYR A 249 -7.64 -8.95 7.32
N LEU A 250 -8.83 -9.30 7.83
CA LEU A 250 -9.82 -10.10 7.12
C LEU A 250 -10.36 -9.36 5.87
N VAL A 251 -10.57 -8.04 5.94
CA VAL A 251 -10.93 -7.24 4.76
C VAL A 251 -9.81 -7.24 3.73
N ALA A 252 -8.56 -7.07 4.14
CA ALA A 252 -7.40 -7.08 3.25
C ALA A 252 -7.19 -8.43 2.55
N LYS A 253 -7.57 -9.52 3.21
CA LYS A 253 -7.48 -10.90 2.68
C LYS A 253 -8.81 -11.43 2.13
N ALA A 254 -9.83 -10.59 2.00
CA ALA A 254 -11.16 -11.03 1.62
C ALA A 254 -11.22 -11.65 0.21
N ASP A 255 -10.34 -11.22 -0.70
CA ASP A 255 -10.26 -11.82 -2.02
C ASP A 255 -9.67 -13.24 -1.96
N ARG A 256 -8.58 -13.42 -1.27
CA ARG A 256 -7.93 -14.73 -1.07
C ARG A 256 -8.84 -15.75 -0.38
N HIS A 257 -9.51 -15.36 0.69
CA HIS A 257 -10.34 -16.26 1.51
C HIS A 257 -11.82 -16.24 1.16
N ALA A 258 -12.21 -15.62 0.03
CA ALA A 258 -13.61 -15.53 -0.41
C ALA A 258 -14.56 -15.00 0.68
N ILE A 259 -14.12 -14.02 1.48
CA ILE A 259 -14.91 -13.40 2.55
C ILE A 259 -15.84 -12.37 1.91
N THR A 260 -17.11 -12.37 2.31
CA THR A 260 -18.16 -11.49 1.78
C THR A 260 -18.55 -10.36 2.73
N GLY A 261 -18.19 -10.45 4.01
CA GLY A 261 -18.42 -9.40 4.98
C GLY A 261 -17.54 -9.55 6.21
N VAL A 262 -17.22 -8.43 6.86
CA VAL A 262 -16.49 -8.40 8.13
C VAL A 262 -17.15 -7.40 9.05
N GLN A 263 -17.47 -7.83 10.27
CA GLN A 263 -18.05 -6.99 11.31
C GLN A 263 -17.08 -6.88 12.50
N VAL A 264 -16.93 -5.66 13.03
CA VAL A 264 -16.19 -5.38 14.27
C VAL A 264 -17.08 -4.47 15.12
N GLY A 265 -17.54 -4.97 16.26
CA GLY A 265 -18.50 -4.23 17.11
C GLY A 265 -19.75 -3.83 16.31
N GLU A 266 -20.06 -2.54 16.28
CA GLU A 266 -21.24 -1.97 15.61
C GLU A 266 -21.00 -1.60 14.13
N LEU A 267 -19.81 -1.87 13.57
CA LEU A 267 -19.48 -1.55 12.20
C LEU A 267 -19.25 -2.80 11.36
N ALA A 268 -19.65 -2.73 10.07
CA ALA A 268 -19.43 -3.80 9.12
C ALA A 268 -18.93 -3.25 7.77
N TRP A 269 -18.03 -3.99 7.18
CA TRP A 269 -17.68 -3.91 5.77
C TRP A 269 -18.38 -5.05 5.01
N THR A 270 -18.90 -4.74 3.83
CA THR A 270 -19.53 -5.73 2.94
C THR A 270 -18.86 -5.71 1.58
N ARG A 271 -18.52 -6.89 1.07
CA ARG A 271 -17.96 -7.06 -0.28
C ARG A 271 -18.97 -6.64 -1.34
N SER A 272 -18.54 -5.78 -2.27
CA SER A 272 -19.30 -5.34 -3.42
C SER A 272 -18.34 -4.85 -4.50
N ASP A 273 -18.77 -4.82 -5.75
CA ASP A 273 -18.08 -4.28 -6.91
C ASP A 273 -18.35 -2.79 -7.15
N ASP A 274 -19.13 -2.17 -6.29
CA ASP A 274 -19.49 -0.74 -6.35
C ASP A 274 -18.80 0.11 -5.26
N GLY A 275 -19.16 1.40 -5.21
CA GLY A 275 -18.60 2.36 -4.26
C GLY A 275 -18.98 2.13 -2.81
N ASP A 276 -20.04 1.37 -2.52
CA ASP A 276 -20.51 1.12 -1.15
C ASP A 276 -19.53 0.24 -0.37
N ALA A 277 -18.78 -0.63 -1.07
CA ALA A 277 -17.69 -1.42 -0.47
C ALA A 277 -16.49 -0.59 0.01
N LEU A 278 -16.41 0.69 -0.34
CA LEU A 278 -15.32 1.59 0.07
C LEU A 278 -15.62 2.36 1.36
N GLN A 279 -16.48 1.82 2.21
CA GLN A 279 -16.82 2.36 3.53
C GLN A 279 -17.28 1.27 4.48
N TRP A 280 -17.12 1.52 5.77
CA TRP A 280 -17.78 0.73 6.81
C TRP A 280 -19.15 1.33 7.09
N GLY A 281 -20.16 0.48 7.16
CA GLY A 281 -21.53 0.83 7.53
C GLY A 281 -21.88 0.37 8.94
N SER A 282 -23.09 0.73 9.42
CA SER A 282 -23.60 0.21 10.69
C SER A 282 -23.98 -1.27 10.55
N ALA A 283 -23.68 -2.07 11.57
CA ALA A 283 -24.05 -3.47 11.68
C ALA A 283 -25.18 -3.65 12.71
N ASP A 284 -26.04 -4.64 12.49
CA ASP A 284 -26.93 -5.15 13.53
C ASP A 284 -26.13 -6.10 14.43
N SER A 285 -25.77 -5.66 15.63
CA SER A 285 -24.88 -6.36 16.52
C SER A 285 -25.25 -6.18 18.00
N ASP A 286 -24.66 -7.00 18.86
CA ASP A 286 -24.73 -6.85 20.32
C ASP A 286 -23.82 -5.73 20.87
N GLY A 287 -23.09 -5.04 20.00
CA GLY A 287 -22.19 -3.92 20.31
C GLY A 287 -20.88 -4.34 21.00
N THR A 288 -20.54 -5.63 21.04
CA THR A 288 -19.30 -6.10 21.67
C THR A 288 -18.07 -5.65 20.86
N PRO A 289 -17.25 -4.68 21.33
CA PRO A 289 -16.20 -4.05 20.52
C PRO A 289 -15.00 -4.96 20.25
N THR A 290 -14.88 -6.07 20.99
CA THR A 290 -13.81 -7.07 20.84
C THR A 290 -14.21 -8.27 20.00
N ARG A 291 -15.44 -8.31 19.53
CA ARG A 291 -15.94 -9.40 18.69
C ARG A 291 -15.80 -9.06 17.22
N VAL A 292 -15.18 -9.98 16.48
CA VAL A 292 -15.04 -9.91 15.02
C VAL A 292 -15.78 -11.07 14.39
N VAL A 293 -16.60 -10.78 13.37
CA VAL A 293 -17.35 -11.78 12.63
C VAL A 293 -17.04 -11.63 11.14
N ALA A 294 -16.49 -12.67 10.53
CA ALA A 294 -16.36 -12.73 9.07
C ALA A 294 -17.52 -13.54 8.49
N THR A 295 -18.16 -13.04 7.44
CA THR A 295 -19.14 -13.79 6.64
C THR A 295 -18.40 -14.55 5.55
N LEU A 296 -18.60 -15.87 5.54
CA LEU A 296 -17.90 -16.80 4.66
C LEU A 296 -18.74 -17.11 3.41
N THR A 297 -18.07 -17.48 2.32
CA THR A 297 -18.70 -18.10 1.17
C THR A 297 -18.73 -19.61 1.40
N PRO A 298 -19.90 -20.23 1.64
CA PRO A 298 -19.99 -21.65 1.94
C PRO A 298 -19.66 -22.50 0.70
N THR A 299 -19.19 -23.72 0.92
CA THR A 299 -19.15 -24.77 -0.10
C THR A 299 -20.57 -25.02 -0.64
N GLU A 300 -20.73 -25.07 -1.94
CA GLU A 300 -22.02 -25.52 -2.51
C GLU A 300 -22.32 -26.95 -2.02
N PRO A 301 -23.57 -27.25 -1.65
CA PRO A 301 -23.97 -28.55 -1.12
C PRO A 301 -23.92 -29.68 -2.18
#